data_262dfb4bd4d20b903a2432d9275858f3
#
_entry.id   262dfb4bd4d20b903a2432d9275858f3
#
_cell.length_a   1.000
_cell.length_b   1.000
_cell.length_c   1.000
_cell.angle_alpha   90.00
_cell.angle_beta   90.00
_cell.angle_gamma   90.00
#
_symmetry.space_group_name_H-M   'P 1'
#
loop_
_entity.id
_entity.type
_entity.pdbx_description
1 polymer ?
#
loop_
_entity_poly.entity_id
_entity_poly.type
_entity_poly.pdbx_seq_one_letter_code
_entity_poly.pdbx_strand_id
1 'polypeptide(L)'
;MEFKNNKPIFLQIADRICDEILQGKYPEGGRLPSVREYAAEVEVNANTVVRSFDWLSQQDIIFNRRGMGYYVSEGATERIRQSLREAFFHETLPEVSEQMLKLDISVEEVKKVLEDLQESKK
;
A
#
# COMPACT_ATOMS: atom_id res chain seq x y z
N MET A 1 -6.97 9.70 9.66
CA MET A 1 -6.87 8.88 8.43
C MET A 1 -8.20 8.83 7.71
N GLU A 2 -8.20 9.09 6.42
CA GLU A 2 -9.40 8.99 5.60
C GLU A 2 -9.49 7.63 4.95
N PHE A 3 -10.70 7.08 4.84
CA PHE A 3 -10.92 5.75 4.28
C PHE A 3 -11.71 5.83 2.99
N LYS A 4 -11.32 5.01 2.01
CA LYS A 4 -12.04 4.86 0.75
C LYS A 4 -13.23 3.93 0.95
N ASN A 5 -14.36 4.21 0.28
CA ASN A 5 -15.60 3.49 0.52
C ASN A 5 -15.63 2.06 -0.02
N ASN A 6 -14.78 1.72 -0.98
CA ASN A 6 -14.85 0.44 -1.70
C ASN A 6 -13.85 -0.61 -1.23
N LYS A 7 -13.20 -0.37 -0.09
CA LYS A 7 -12.18 -1.28 0.42
C LYS A 7 -12.34 -1.43 1.93
N PRO A 8 -12.30 -2.65 2.46
CA PRO A 8 -12.38 -2.84 3.91
C PRO A 8 -11.31 -2.05 4.65
N ILE A 9 -11.65 -1.54 5.82
CA ILE A 9 -10.74 -0.69 6.61
C ILE A 9 -9.42 -1.41 6.89
N PHE A 10 -9.49 -2.70 7.25
CA PHE A 10 -8.26 -3.43 7.59
C PHE A 10 -7.28 -3.51 6.41
N LEU A 11 -7.78 -3.57 5.17
CA LEU A 11 -6.91 -3.56 3.98
C LEU A 11 -6.36 -2.17 3.71
N GLN A 12 -7.13 -1.12 3.99
CA GLN A 12 -6.63 0.25 3.86
C GLN A 12 -5.48 0.51 4.85
N ILE A 13 -5.59 -0.02 6.06
CA ILE A 13 -4.53 0.07 7.06
C ILE A 13 -3.31 -0.72 6.60
N ALA A 14 -3.52 -1.93 6.06
CA ALA A 14 -2.42 -2.73 5.51
C ALA A 14 -1.71 -1.99 4.39
N ASP A 15 -2.46 -1.34 3.49
CA ASP A 15 -1.87 -0.53 2.42
C ASP A 15 -1.05 0.63 2.97
N ARG A 16 -1.52 1.28 4.03
CA ARG A 16 -0.78 2.36 4.68
C ARG A 16 0.54 1.86 5.24
N ILE A 17 0.53 0.70 5.90
CA ILE A 17 1.75 0.10 6.43
C ILE A 17 2.72 -0.23 5.30
N CYS A 18 2.22 -0.78 4.18
CA CYS A 18 3.05 -1.05 3.01
C CYS A 18 3.70 0.22 2.47
N ASP A 19 2.95 1.33 2.39
CA ASP A 19 3.50 2.61 1.96
C ASP A 19 4.60 3.09 2.91
N GLU A 20 4.39 2.93 4.22
CA GLU A 20 5.38 3.33 5.22
C GLU A 20 6.65 2.49 5.10
N ILE A 21 6.51 1.20 4.78
CA ILE A 21 7.66 0.32 4.51
C ILE A 21 8.41 0.80 3.26
N LEU A 22 7.69 1.09 2.19
CA LEU A 22 8.30 1.58 0.96
C LEU A 22 9.03 2.91 1.14
N GLN A 23 8.51 3.77 2.02
CA GLN A 23 9.12 5.06 2.33
C GLN A 23 10.31 4.94 3.26
N GLY A 24 10.58 3.75 3.78
CA GLY A 24 11.69 3.52 4.69
C GLY A 24 11.42 3.79 6.15
N LYS A 25 10.17 4.09 6.52
CA LYS A 25 9.81 4.30 7.92
C LYS A 25 10.04 3.04 8.75
N TYR A 26 9.74 1.88 8.17
CA TYR A 26 10.01 0.58 8.77
C TYR A 26 10.88 -0.22 7.82
N PRO A 27 12.19 -0.25 8.02
CA PRO A 27 13.10 -0.98 7.12
C PRO A 27 12.98 -2.49 7.29
N GLU A 28 13.42 -3.23 6.28
CA GLU A 28 13.44 -4.69 6.35
C GLU A 28 14.28 -5.11 7.56
N GLY A 29 13.76 -6.08 8.32
CA GLY A 29 14.37 -6.51 9.56
C GLY A 29 14.05 -5.62 10.75
N GLY A 30 13.43 -4.46 10.53
CA GLY A 30 13.08 -3.53 11.59
C GLY A 30 11.77 -3.89 12.28
N ARG A 31 11.62 -3.38 13.49
CA ARG A 31 10.43 -3.65 14.29
C ARG A 31 9.32 -2.64 13.96
N LEU A 32 8.10 -3.15 13.84
CA LEU A 32 6.90 -2.33 13.71
C LEU A 32 6.38 -1.92 15.09
N PRO A 33 5.59 -0.84 15.17
CA PRO A 33 4.85 -0.55 16.41
C PRO A 33 3.97 -1.75 16.76
N SER A 34 3.63 -1.89 18.04
CA SER A 34 2.67 -2.90 18.45
C SER A 34 1.29 -2.59 17.86
N VAL A 35 0.40 -3.58 17.86
CA VAL A 35 -0.99 -3.39 17.42
C VAL A 35 -1.62 -2.20 18.15
N ARG A 36 -1.47 -2.12 19.46
CA ARG A 36 -2.06 -1.04 20.26
C ARG A 36 -1.47 0.33 19.93
N GLU A 37 -0.15 0.38 19.77
CA GLU A 37 0.53 1.63 19.40
C GLU A 37 0.07 2.11 18.04
N TYR A 38 -0.01 1.20 17.06
CA TYR A 38 -0.44 1.57 15.72
C TYR A 38 -1.91 1.99 15.70
N ALA A 39 -2.79 1.27 16.43
CA ALA A 39 -4.20 1.61 16.54
C ALA A 39 -4.40 3.01 17.11
N ALA A 40 -3.63 3.36 18.12
CA ALA A 40 -3.68 4.69 18.72
C ALA A 40 -3.20 5.77 17.73
N GLU A 41 -2.14 5.48 16.98
CA GLU A 41 -1.59 6.42 16.01
C GLU A 41 -2.58 6.74 14.89
N VAL A 42 -3.26 5.74 14.37
CA VAL A 42 -4.21 5.95 13.26
C VAL A 42 -5.66 6.10 13.71
N GLU A 43 -5.91 6.06 15.02
CA GLU A 43 -7.22 6.26 15.62
C GLU A 43 -8.28 5.28 15.13
N VAL A 44 -7.93 3.99 15.15
CA VAL A 44 -8.86 2.91 14.77
C VAL A 44 -8.89 1.85 15.86
N ASN A 45 -9.87 0.97 15.78
CA ASN A 45 -10.02 -0.14 16.72
C ASN A 45 -8.83 -1.11 16.60
N ALA A 46 -8.31 -1.54 17.76
CA ALA A 46 -7.17 -2.46 17.80
C ALA A 46 -7.47 -3.77 17.06
N ASN A 47 -8.70 -4.28 17.14
CA ASN A 47 -9.07 -5.51 16.43
C ASN A 47 -8.93 -5.38 14.92
N THR A 48 -9.20 -4.19 14.38
CA THR A 48 -9.02 -3.91 12.95
C THR A 48 -7.54 -3.97 12.59
N VAL A 49 -6.68 -3.42 13.44
CA VAL A 49 -5.22 -3.47 13.23
C VAL A 49 -4.71 -4.91 13.32
N VAL A 50 -5.25 -5.73 14.24
CA VAL A 50 -4.91 -7.16 14.31
C VAL A 50 -5.17 -7.83 12.97
N ARG A 51 -6.34 -7.56 12.35
CA ARG A 51 -6.67 -8.13 11.05
C ARG A 51 -5.69 -7.67 9.96
N SER A 52 -5.28 -6.41 10.02
CA SER A 52 -4.29 -5.87 9.07
C SER A 52 -2.94 -6.57 9.22
N PHE A 53 -2.47 -6.74 10.46
CA PHE A 53 -1.20 -7.42 10.73
C PHE A 53 -1.26 -8.89 10.32
N ASP A 54 -2.38 -9.56 10.59
CA ASP A 54 -2.58 -10.95 10.18
C ASP A 54 -2.51 -11.09 8.66
N TRP A 55 -3.19 -10.17 7.94
CA TRP A 55 -3.17 -10.19 6.48
C TRP A 55 -1.75 -9.97 5.93
N LEU A 56 -1.04 -8.97 6.48
CA LEU A 56 0.35 -8.70 6.07
C LEU A 56 1.27 -9.88 6.36
N SER A 57 1.04 -10.60 7.47
CA SER A 57 1.80 -11.80 7.80
C SER A 57 1.54 -12.92 6.80
N GLN A 58 0.31 -13.09 6.36
CA GLN A 58 -0.05 -14.07 5.32
C GLN A 58 0.59 -13.75 3.99
N GLN A 59 0.85 -12.47 3.71
CA GLN A 59 1.51 -12.03 2.49
C GLN A 59 3.05 -12.04 2.60
N ASP A 60 3.58 -12.50 3.71
CA ASP A 60 5.03 -12.52 3.97
C ASP A 60 5.69 -11.14 3.94
N ILE A 61 4.92 -10.11 4.27
CA ILE A 61 5.42 -8.74 4.36
C ILE A 61 5.96 -8.45 5.75
N ILE A 62 5.28 -8.97 6.77
CA ILE A 62 5.74 -8.89 8.16
C ILE A 62 5.70 -10.28 8.78
N PHE A 63 6.35 -10.42 9.92
CA PHE A 63 6.29 -11.67 10.68
C PHE A 63 6.26 -11.36 12.16
N ASN A 64 5.60 -12.24 12.93
CA ASN A 64 5.54 -12.14 14.37
C ASN A 64 6.73 -12.88 14.97
N ARG A 65 7.54 -12.18 15.74
CA ARG A 65 8.61 -12.81 16.52
C ARG A 65 8.07 -12.99 17.94
N ARG A 66 7.85 -14.21 18.32
CA ARG A 66 7.21 -14.58 19.58
C ARG A 66 7.83 -13.84 20.78
N GLY A 67 6.99 -13.10 21.51
CA GLY A 67 7.42 -12.33 22.67
C GLY A 67 8.14 -11.03 22.35
N MET A 68 8.37 -10.71 21.08
CA MET A 68 9.13 -9.54 20.67
C MET A 68 8.39 -8.62 19.72
N GLY A 69 7.21 -9.02 19.23
CA GLY A 69 6.38 -8.20 18.34
C GLY A 69 6.54 -8.53 16.87
N TYR A 70 6.13 -7.59 16.02
CA TYR A 70 6.13 -7.77 14.57
C TYR A 70 7.31 -7.06 13.93
N TYR A 71 7.87 -7.68 12.92
CA TYR A 71 9.04 -7.20 12.18
C TYR A 71 8.78 -7.24 10.70
N VAL A 72 9.43 -6.35 9.95
CA VAL A 72 9.34 -6.34 8.48
C VAL A 72 10.20 -7.47 7.92
N SER A 73 9.61 -8.29 7.05
CA SER A 73 10.30 -9.43 6.45
C SER A 73 11.37 -9.00 5.48
N GLU A 74 12.41 -9.80 5.37
CA GLU A 74 13.40 -9.63 4.32
C GLU A 74 12.70 -9.83 2.97
N GLY A 75 12.93 -8.94 2.03
CA GLY A 75 12.29 -8.97 0.71
C GLY A 75 10.91 -8.33 0.67
N ALA A 76 10.44 -7.76 1.79
CA ALA A 76 9.10 -7.15 1.86
C ALA A 76 8.93 -6.03 0.83
N THR A 77 9.92 -5.17 0.68
CA THR A 77 9.85 -4.02 -0.24
C THR A 77 9.56 -4.49 -1.67
N GLU A 78 10.27 -5.53 -2.12
CA GLU A 78 10.06 -6.06 -3.47
C GLU A 78 8.71 -6.72 -3.62
N ARG A 79 8.25 -7.47 -2.61
CA ARG A 79 6.90 -8.09 -2.65
C ARG A 79 5.81 -7.04 -2.73
N ILE A 80 5.94 -5.96 -1.95
CA ILE A 80 4.98 -4.85 -1.98
C ILE A 80 4.98 -4.20 -3.36
N ARG A 81 6.14 -3.89 -3.89
CA ARG A 81 6.27 -3.25 -5.20
C ARG A 81 5.66 -4.11 -6.30
N GLN A 82 5.93 -5.40 -6.27
CA GLN A 82 5.39 -6.35 -7.25
C GLN A 82 3.86 -6.38 -7.19
N SER A 83 3.29 -6.44 -5.98
CA SER A 83 1.85 -6.44 -5.78
C SER A 83 1.19 -5.15 -6.30
N LEU A 84 1.81 -4.01 -6.02
CA LEU A 84 1.31 -2.71 -6.48
C LEU A 84 1.39 -2.59 -8.00
N ARG A 85 2.45 -3.13 -8.61
CA ARG A 85 2.57 -3.15 -10.08
C ARG A 85 1.45 -3.96 -10.71
N GLU A 86 1.15 -5.12 -10.16
CA GLU A 86 0.06 -5.97 -10.66
C GLU A 86 -1.29 -5.26 -10.55
N ALA A 87 -1.56 -4.64 -9.40
CA ALA A 87 -2.80 -3.89 -9.20
C ALA A 87 -2.90 -2.71 -10.18
N PHE A 88 -1.79 -2.03 -10.41
CA PHE A 88 -1.78 -0.91 -11.36
C PHE A 88 -2.20 -1.36 -12.76
N PHE A 89 -1.61 -2.43 -13.26
CA PHE A 89 -1.89 -2.88 -14.63
C PHE A 89 -3.25 -3.56 -14.77
N HIS A 90 -3.72 -4.26 -13.74
CA HIS A 90 -4.97 -5.04 -13.82
C HIS A 90 -6.20 -4.29 -13.32
N GLU A 91 -6.03 -3.23 -12.53
CA GLU A 91 -7.14 -2.48 -11.95
C GLU A 91 -7.13 -1.00 -12.33
N THR A 92 -6.03 -0.31 -12.04
CA THR A 92 -5.94 1.14 -12.26
C THR A 92 -5.94 1.50 -13.73
N LEU A 93 -5.10 0.85 -14.52
CA LEU A 93 -4.96 1.19 -15.93
C LEU A 93 -6.23 0.91 -16.75
N PRO A 94 -6.94 -0.22 -16.56
CA PRO A 94 -8.22 -0.41 -17.23
C PRO A 94 -9.24 0.67 -16.89
N GLU A 95 -9.30 1.16 -15.65
CA GLU A 95 -10.20 2.26 -15.27
C GLU A 95 -9.83 3.55 -16.01
N VAL A 96 -8.55 3.84 -16.11
CA VAL A 96 -8.06 4.99 -16.87
C VAL A 96 -8.46 4.87 -18.34
N SER A 97 -8.29 3.67 -18.92
CA SER A 97 -8.67 3.41 -20.31
C SER A 97 -10.15 3.69 -20.55
N GLU A 98 -11.03 3.24 -19.64
CA GLU A 98 -12.47 3.52 -19.73
C GLU A 98 -12.78 5.00 -19.69
N GLN A 99 -12.13 5.73 -18.80
CA GLN A 99 -12.32 7.18 -18.69
C GLN A 99 -11.85 7.89 -19.95
N MET A 100 -10.76 7.45 -20.53
CA MET A 100 -10.23 8.03 -21.76
C MET A 100 -11.24 7.87 -22.91
N LEU A 101 -11.85 6.69 -23.03
CA LEU A 101 -12.88 6.46 -24.06
C LEU A 101 -14.08 7.37 -23.86
N LYS A 102 -14.54 7.56 -22.63
CA LYS A 102 -15.67 8.42 -22.33
C LYS A 102 -15.39 9.89 -22.63
N LEU A 103 -14.15 10.32 -22.44
CA LEU A 103 -13.77 11.72 -22.58
C LEU A 103 -13.14 12.03 -23.95
N ASP A 104 -13.07 11.03 -24.81
CA ASP A 104 -12.43 11.15 -26.12
C ASP A 104 -10.98 11.66 -26.02
N ILE A 105 -10.25 11.08 -25.05
CA ILE A 105 -8.84 11.41 -24.84
C ILE A 105 -7.98 10.33 -25.49
N SER A 106 -7.01 10.75 -26.31
CA SER A 106 -6.12 9.82 -27.00
C SER A 106 -4.97 9.37 -26.11
N VAL A 107 -4.38 8.24 -26.45
CA VAL A 107 -3.18 7.74 -25.77
C VAL A 107 -2.04 8.76 -25.91
N GLU A 108 -1.94 9.40 -27.08
CA GLU A 108 -0.89 10.40 -27.32
C GLU A 108 -1.01 11.62 -26.41
N GLU A 109 -2.23 12.09 -26.16
CA GLU A 109 -2.46 13.19 -25.22
C GLU A 109 -2.02 12.80 -23.81
N VAL A 110 -2.39 11.60 -23.35
CA VAL A 110 -2.03 11.11 -22.02
C VAL A 110 -0.53 10.93 -21.91
N LYS A 111 0.11 10.36 -22.94
CA LYS A 111 1.55 10.15 -22.96
C LYS A 111 2.30 11.47 -22.76
N LYS A 112 1.90 12.51 -23.47
CA LYS A 112 2.53 13.83 -23.36
C LYS A 112 2.40 14.40 -21.95
N VAL A 113 1.22 14.32 -21.37
CA VAL A 113 0.99 14.83 -20.01
C VAL A 113 1.78 14.02 -18.98
N LEU A 114 1.84 12.68 -19.15
CA LEU A 114 2.62 11.84 -18.26
C LEU A 114 4.10 12.16 -18.32
N GLU A 115 4.63 12.36 -19.52
CA GLU A 115 6.04 12.74 -19.71
C GLU A 115 6.34 14.07 -19.01
N ASP A 116 5.46 15.06 -19.17
CA ASP A 116 5.61 16.37 -18.53
C ASP A 116 5.56 16.26 -17.01
N LEU A 117 4.61 15.46 -16.49
CA LEU A 117 4.46 15.27 -15.05
C LEU A 117 5.67 14.58 -14.42
N GLN A 118 6.20 13.57 -15.10
CA GLN A 118 7.37 12.84 -14.61
C GLN A 118 8.63 13.69 -14.69
N GLU A 119 8.75 14.50 -15.73
CA GLU A 119 9.86 15.43 -15.89
C GLU A 119 9.91 16.43 -14.74
N SER A 120 8.74 16.96 -14.33
CA SER A 120 8.67 17.92 -13.23
C SER A 120 8.99 17.33 -11.86
N LYS A 121 9.02 15.99 -11.74
CA LYS A 121 9.32 15.30 -10.48
C LYS A 121 10.79 14.91 -10.34
N LYS A 122 11.57 15.06 -11.39
CA LYS A 122 13.01 14.72 -11.35
C LYS A 122 13.83 15.79 -10.67
#